data_a74b7fa72d62331be9750792bc70a794
#
_entry.id   a74b7fa72d62331be9750792bc70a794
#
_cell.length_a   1.000
_cell.length_b   1.000
_cell.length_c   1.000
_cell.angle_alpha   90.00
_cell.angle_beta   90.00
_cell.angle_gamma   90.00
#
_symmetry.space_group_name_H-M   'P 1'
#
loop_
_entity.id
_entity.type
_entity.pdbx_description
1 polymer ?
#
loop_
_entity_poly.entity_id
_entity_poly.type
_entity_poly.pdbx_seq_one_letter_code
_entity_poly.pdbx_strand_id
1 'polypeptide(L)'
;MSWAAWLVETASGAVGPRCRLLSGGKTTAAVSAKGAWELKVDGAWLDTVPMRWWYPWASGALICHREGDREPWRPVMLGPATAMPSAPAGPSGTQGEPVTLKGGCMMEILDRRIITGPRDWDGSEGTWDLQHQTVRFEGVSLGTMMEKLVELAMARHGGRLPVVFDPALRQEGLPRDDSHTWTYYAYNLSNDGCGKLIDDLCNRINGPDWAFRPRLAGVLSGEPDRTEAVFVHGVEGQPQIPQERTVVWDATRPRGPVTGLEVAQDASKMFTRRWATGDGQDADVLMDVRQSEDLLGAGMPLMEDVTSFSSTTTHGNLLSHVDALVAEGRTPTVQWTVTVDGAAPGCRPGVDWWPGDRVRLLLPPSRAGAVWSEQARWRPYPAQPRELLVTVMSADCDLGSEAVKVKMQEDHS
;
A
#
# COMPACT_ATOMS: atom_id res chain seq x y z
N MET A 1 27.82 4.59 -3.63
CA MET A 1 26.52 3.94 -3.89
C MET A 1 25.54 4.52 -2.91
N SER A 2 24.50 5.12 -3.41
CA SER A 2 23.44 5.77 -2.63
C SER A 2 22.45 4.79 -2.00
N TRP A 3 22.42 3.55 -2.43
CA TRP A 3 21.59 2.48 -1.88
C TRP A 3 22.38 1.46 -1.08
N ALA A 4 21.82 1.01 0.04
CA ALA A 4 22.35 -0.10 0.82
C ALA A 4 21.21 -0.93 1.42
N ALA A 5 21.51 -2.18 1.73
CA ALA A 5 20.59 -3.07 2.43
C ALA A 5 21.30 -3.80 3.58
N TRP A 6 20.55 -4.10 4.60
CA TRP A 6 20.97 -4.94 5.74
C TRP A 6 19.97 -6.06 5.90
N LEU A 7 20.48 -7.21 6.31
CA LEU A 7 19.62 -8.27 6.80
C LEU A 7 19.11 -7.90 8.19
N VAL A 8 17.86 -8.24 8.50
CA VAL A 8 17.23 -7.91 9.77
C VAL A 8 16.55 -9.12 10.37
N GLU A 9 16.49 -9.19 11.68
CA GLU A 9 15.64 -10.15 12.37
C GLU A 9 14.19 -9.66 12.37
N THR A 10 13.30 -10.42 11.76
CA THR A 10 11.94 -9.98 11.49
C THR A 10 11.13 -9.69 12.77
N ALA A 11 11.32 -10.48 13.82
CA ALA A 11 10.52 -10.35 15.05
C ALA A 11 10.95 -9.19 15.96
N SER A 12 12.23 -8.80 15.92
CA SER A 12 12.79 -7.79 16.83
C SER A 12 13.16 -6.48 16.15
N GLY A 13 13.37 -6.49 14.82
CA GLY A 13 13.92 -5.38 14.09
C GLY A 13 15.42 -5.15 14.34
N ALA A 14 16.12 -6.10 14.95
CA ALA A 14 17.57 -6.05 15.10
C ALA A 14 18.23 -6.09 13.71
N VAL A 15 19.14 -5.16 13.47
CA VAL A 15 19.84 -5.06 12.20
C VAL A 15 21.12 -5.89 12.26
N GLY A 16 21.30 -6.72 11.24
CA GLY A 16 22.40 -7.64 11.08
C GLY A 16 23.42 -7.20 10.02
N PRO A 17 24.03 -8.16 9.31
CA PRO A 17 25.07 -7.84 8.35
C PRO A 17 24.56 -6.97 7.19
N ARG A 18 25.39 -6.00 6.78
CA ARG A 18 25.16 -5.22 5.58
C ARG A 18 25.36 -6.11 4.35
N CYS A 19 24.39 -6.09 3.42
CA CYS A 19 24.42 -6.87 2.21
C CYS A 19 25.52 -6.38 1.24
N ARG A 20 26.26 -7.31 0.65
CA ARG A 20 27.10 -7.02 -0.49
C ARG A 20 26.23 -7.05 -1.75
N LEU A 21 25.62 -5.90 -2.06
CA LEU A 21 24.73 -5.77 -3.21
C LEU A 21 25.48 -5.86 -4.53
N LEU A 22 24.86 -6.55 -5.47
CA LEU A 22 25.19 -6.52 -6.90
C LEU A 22 24.13 -5.68 -7.62
N SER A 23 24.38 -5.37 -8.90
CA SER A 23 23.43 -4.59 -9.71
C SER A 23 22.10 -5.34 -9.94
N GLY A 24 21.00 -4.61 -10.07
CA GLY A 24 19.68 -5.12 -10.43
C GLY A 24 18.77 -5.52 -9.26
N GLY A 25 19.08 -5.07 -8.05
CA GLY A 25 18.12 -5.10 -6.93
C GLY A 25 17.03 -4.04 -7.10
N LYS A 26 15.84 -4.30 -6.57
CA LYS A 26 14.69 -3.38 -6.66
C LYS A 26 13.84 -3.43 -5.42
N THR A 27 13.10 -2.36 -5.17
CA THR A 27 12.06 -2.32 -4.15
C THR A 27 10.85 -1.53 -4.63
N THR A 28 9.67 -1.99 -4.27
CA THR A 28 8.39 -1.34 -4.53
C THR A 28 7.70 -1.08 -3.20
N ALA A 29 7.52 0.17 -2.84
CA ALA A 29 6.66 0.59 -1.73
C ALA A 29 5.30 1.03 -2.29
N ALA A 30 4.21 0.77 -1.55
CA ALA A 30 2.86 1.10 -2.00
C ALA A 30 1.97 1.52 -0.82
N VAL A 31 0.91 2.29 -1.10
CA VAL A 31 -0.18 2.61 -0.18
C VAL A 31 -1.33 1.62 -0.41
N SER A 32 -2.01 1.23 0.64
CA SER A 32 -3.16 0.31 0.62
C SER A 32 -2.91 -0.97 -0.20
N ALA A 33 -1.63 -1.36 -0.28
CA ALA A 33 -1.17 -2.55 -1.00
C ALA A 33 0.17 -3.05 -0.43
N LYS A 34 0.51 -4.28 -0.75
CA LYS A 34 1.77 -4.88 -0.32
C LYS A 34 2.95 -4.31 -1.09
N GLY A 35 3.96 -3.88 -0.36
CA GLY A 35 5.28 -3.62 -0.91
C GLY A 35 6.08 -4.90 -1.14
N ALA A 36 7.07 -4.84 -2.04
CA ALA A 36 7.94 -5.96 -2.35
C ALA A 36 9.40 -5.52 -2.51
N TRP A 37 10.32 -6.44 -2.30
CA TRP A 37 11.73 -6.18 -2.54
C TRP A 37 12.44 -7.41 -3.11
N GLU A 38 13.47 -7.13 -3.91
CA GLU A 38 14.36 -8.11 -4.47
C GLU A 38 15.80 -7.58 -4.37
N LEU A 39 16.69 -8.34 -3.75
CA LEU A 39 18.11 -8.02 -3.62
C LEU A 39 18.92 -9.05 -4.38
N LYS A 40 19.88 -8.58 -5.17
CA LYS A 40 20.92 -9.43 -5.73
C LYS A 40 22.19 -9.23 -4.93
N VAL A 41 22.63 -10.28 -4.26
CA VAL A 41 23.80 -10.28 -3.38
C VAL A 41 24.89 -11.20 -3.91
N ASP A 42 26.13 -10.93 -3.51
CA ASP A 42 27.26 -11.80 -3.78
C ASP A 42 27.09 -13.13 -3.00
N GLY A 43 27.03 -14.25 -3.74
CA GLY A 43 26.86 -15.59 -3.15
C GLY A 43 28.00 -15.96 -2.23
N ALA A 44 29.25 -15.63 -2.57
CA ALA A 44 30.40 -15.92 -1.70
C ALA A 44 30.32 -15.13 -0.38
N TRP A 45 29.78 -13.92 -0.40
CA TRP A 45 29.48 -13.19 0.83
C TRP A 45 28.35 -13.87 1.63
N LEU A 46 27.27 -14.28 0.97
CA LEU A 46 26.13 -14.92 1.66
C LEU A 46 26.54 -16.21 2.35
N ASP A 47 27.44 -17.00 1.78
CA ASP A 47 28.00 -18.22 2.37
C ASP A 47 28.72 -17.96 3.69
N THR A 48 29.23 -16.75 3.90
CA THR A 48 29.86 -16.35 5.18
C THR A 48 28.84 -15.88 6.23
N VAL A 49 27.61 -15.65 5.84
CA VAL A 49 26.55 -15.11 6.72
C VAL A 49 25.81 -16.25 7.40
N PRO A 50 25.72 -16.27 8.74
CA PRO A 50 24.93 -17.29 9.44
C PRO A 50 23.49 -17.36 8.93
N MET A 51 22.96 -18.59 8.73
CA MET A 51 21.65 -18.86 8.14
C MET A 51 20.50 -18.11 8.84
N ARG A 52 20.60 -17.87 10.14
CA ARG A 52 19.60 -17.11 10.89
C ARG A 52 19.29 -15.72 10.29
N TRP A 53 20.23 -15.12 9.56
CA TRP A 53 20.10 -13.81 8.97
C TRP A 53 19.46 -13.80 7.56
N TRP A 54 19.28 -14.97 6.94
CA TRP A 54 18.67 -15.06 5.62
C TRP A 54 17.62 -16.17 5.50
N TYR A 55 17.26 -16.80 6.64
CA TYR A 55 16.19 -17.80 6.65
C TYR A 55 14.83 -17.11 6.49
N PRO A 56 13.99 -17.54 5.51
CA PRO A 56 12.70 -16.91 5.25
C PRO A 56 11.84 -16.81 6.50
N TRP A 57 11.09 -15.73 6.60
CA TRP A 57 10.19 -15.35 7.69
C TRP A 57 10.90 -15.00 9.03
N ALA A 58 11.97 -15.67 9.36
CA ALA A 58 12.77 -15.34 10.55
C ALA A 58 13.65 -14.10 10.33
N SER A 59 14.02 -13.86 9.07
CA SER A 59 14.82 -12.72 8.66
C SER A 59 14.13 -11.95 7.54
N GLY A 60 14.61 -10.74 7.28
CA GLY A 60 14.15 -9.86 6.24
C GLY A 60 15.23 -8.90 5.79
N ALA A 61 14.81 -7.82 5.14
CA ALA A 61 15.71 -6.78 4.68
C ALA A 61 15.23 -5.39 5.12
N LEU A 62 16.21 -4.56 5.51
CA LEU A 62 16.10 -3.11 5.62
C LEU A 62 16.84 -2.52 4.42
N ILE A 63 16.12 -1.78 3.57
CA ILE A 63 16.68 -1.10 2.41
C ILE A 63 16.69 0.40 2.69
N CYS A 64 17.85 1.01 2.54
CA CYS A 64 18.04 2.43 2.80
C CYS A 64 18.67 3.14 1.60
N HIS A 65 18.39 4.43 1.53
CA HIS A 65 18.98 5.38 0.59
C HIS A 65 19.73 6.49 1.36
N ARG A 66 20.77 7.07 0.75
CA ARG A 66 21.42 8.31 1.21
C ARG A 66 21.99 9.07 0.04
N GLU A 67 22.01 10.39 0.09
CA GLU A 67 22.50 11.25 -1.00
C GLU A 67 24.03 11.32 -1.11
N GLY A 68 24.72 11.08 -0.03
CA GLY A 68 26.18 11.13 0.00
C GLY A 68 26.76 10.40 1.20
N ASP A 69 28.06 10.17 1.20
CA ASP A 69 28.72 9.35 2.22
C ASP A 69 28.65 9.92 3.64
N ARG A 70 28.36 11.22 3.79
CA ARG A 70 28.22 11.91 5.09
C ARG A 70 26.77 12.02 5.57
N GLU A 71 25.80 11.74 4.68
CA GLU A 71 24.40 11.81 5.03
C GLU A 71 23.94 10.55 5.78
N PRO A 72 22.98 10.67 6.69
CA PRO A 72 22.44 9.51 7.40
C PRO A 72 21.68 8.58 6.46
N TRP A 73 21.72 7.28 6.76
CA TRP A 73 20.89 6.32 6.07
C TRP A 73 19.42 6.57 6.34
N ARG A 74 18.61 6.50 5.31
CA ARG A 74 17.17 6.74 5.33
C ARG A 74 16.46 5.49 4.85
N PRO A 75 15.67 4.85 5.70
CA PRO A 75 14.99 3.62 5.35
C PRO A 75 13.88 3.89 4.32
N VAL A 76 13.78 3.02 3.33
CA VAL A 76 12.76 3.08 2.26
C VAL A 76 11.87 1.84 2.27
N MET A 77 12.42 0.69 2.65
CA MET A 77 11.69 -0.57 2.72
C MET A 77 12.17 -1.41 3.91
N LEU A 78 11.22 -2.04 4.59
CA LEU A 78 11.45 -3.01 5.65
C LEU A 78 10.43 -4.14 5.56
N GLY A 79 10.91 -5.38 5.63
CA GLY A 79 10.01 -6.51 5.75
C GLY A 79 10.68 -7.87 5.57
N PRO A 80 9.91 -8.97 5.78
CA PRO A 80 10.43 -10.32 5.81
C PRO A 80 10.92 -10.80 4.45
N ALA A 81 11.89 -11.71 4.46
CA ALA A 81 12.17 -12.58 3.33
C ALA A 81 11.07 -13.64 3.21
N THR A 82 10.49 -13.79 2.04
CA THR A 82 9.34 -14.70 1.81
C THR A 82 9.73 -15.96 1.02
N ALA A 83 10.94 -16.01 0.49
CA ALA A 83 11.45 -17.12 -0.30
C ALA A 83 12.87 -17.49 0.11
N MET A 84 13.23 -18.77 -0.09
CA MET A 84 14.62 -19.19 0.03
C MET A 84 15.48 -18.47 -1.01
N PRO A 85 16.75 -18.17 -0.68
CA PRO A 85 17.70 -17.62 -1.64
C PRO A 85 17.75 -18.49 -2.89
N SER A 86 17.76 -17.87 -4.06
CA SER A 86 17.86 -18.57 -5.34
C SER A 86 19.04 -18.08 -6.14
N ALA A 87 19.82 -19.03 -6.67
CA ALA A 87 20.88 -18.79 -7.63
C ALA A 87 20.45 -19.27 -9.03
N PRO A 88 21.02 -18.70 -10.13
CA PRO A 88 20.81 -19.24 -11.46
C PRO A 88 21.28 -20.71 -11.52
N ALA A 89 20.50 -21.58 -12.13
CA ALA A 89 20.94 -22.95 -12.40
C ALA A 89 21.97 -22.91 -13.54
N GLY A 90 23.26 -23.06 -13.20
CA GLY A 90 24.35 -23.14 -14.15
C GLY A 90 25.25 -24.36 -13.85
N PRO A 91 26.00 -24.89 -14.84
CA PRO A 91 26.83 -26.05 -14.65
C PRO A 91 28.13 -25.81 -13.82
N SER A 92 28.36 -24.59 -13.38
CA SER A 92 29.55 -24.21 -12.62
C SER A 92 29.12 -23.58 -11.29
N GLY A 93 29.27 -24.29 -10.22
CA GLY A 93 29.29 -23.70 -8.86
C GLY A 93 30.50 -22.79 -8.68
N THR A 94 30.57 -21.71 -9.45
CA THR A 94 31.61 -20.69 -9.33
C THR A 94 31.31 -19.83 -8.13
N GLN A 95 32.26 -19.76 -7.20
CA GLN A 95 32.20 -18.80 -6.08
C GLN A 95 31.95 -17.38 -6.65
N GLY A 96 30.95 -16.68 -6.14
CA GLY A 96 30.62 -15.31 -6.55
C GLY A 96 29.43 -15.18 -7.52
N GLU A 97 28.67 -16.25 -7.78
CA GLU A 97 27.42 -16.14 -8.53
C GLU A 97 26.38 -15.28 -7.76
N PRO A 98 25.60 -14.45 -8.50
CA PRO A 98 24.58 -13.64 -7.85
C PRO A 98 23.48 -14.50 -7.25
N VAL A 99 23.19 -14.28 -5.97
CA VAL A 99 22.07 -14.90 -5.26
C VAL A 99 20.96 -13.88 -5.10
N THR A 100 19.74 -14.29 -5.40
CA THR A 100 18.56 -13.44 -5.27
C THR A 100 17.85 -13.73 -3.96
N LEU A 101 17.65 -12.70 -3.14
CA LEU A 101 16.78 -12.67 -1.96
C LEU A 101 15.51 -11.91 -2.32
N LYS A 102 14.35 -12.41 -1.88
CA LYS A 102 13.06 -11.79 -2.16
C LYS A 102 12.21 -11.72 -0.89
N GLY A 103 11.41 -10.66 -0.82
CA GLY A 103 10.48 -10.47 0.28
C GLY A 103 9.46 -9.37 0.01
N GLY A 104 8.71 -9.04 1.05
CA GLY A 104 7.69 -7.99 1.00
C GLY A 104 7.74 -7.09 2.23
N CYS A 105 6.70 -6.28 2.41
CA CYS A 105 6.52 -5.44 3.60
C CYS A 105 5.96 -6.25 4.78
N MET A 106 5.76 -5.61 5.94
CA MET A 106 5.24 -6.28 7.15
C MET A 106 3.85 -6.90 6.97
N MET A 107 3.05 -6.44 6.02
CA MET A 107 1.75 -7.02 5.70
C MET A 107 1.84 -8.50 5.29
N GLU A 108 2.96 -8.95 4.71
CA GLU A 108 3.17 -10.36 4.36
C GLU A 108 3.03 -11.31 5.56
N ILE A 109 3.42 -10.85 6.75
CA ILE A 109 3.26 -11.61 7.99
C ILE A 109 1.84 -11.47 8.53
N LEU A 110 1.28 -10.27 8.51
CA LEU A 110 -0.06 -10.01 9.02
C LEU A 110 -1.14 -10.78 8.26
N ASP A 111 -0.98 -10.96 6.96
CA ASP A 111 -1.86 -11.80 6.15
C ASP A 111 -1.90 -13.28 6.57
N ARG A 112 -0.86 -13.72 7.27
CA ARG A 112 -0.76 -15.10 7.77
C ARG A 112 -1.19 -15.22 9.23
N ARG A 113 -1.69 -14.14 9.83
CA ARG A 113 -2.16 -14.10 11.22
C ARG A 113 -3.68 -14.04 11.24
N ILE A 114 -4.27 -15.06 11.81
CA ILE A 114 -5.72 -15.17 11.94
C ILE A 114 -6.16 -14.48 13.23
N ILE A 115 -7.19 -13.66 13.17
CA ILE A 115 -7.75 -12.99 14.34
C ILE A 115 -8.83 -13.87 14.94
N THR A 116 -8.56 -14.51 16.07
CA THR A 116 -9.52 -15.38 16.79
C THR A 116 -10.18 -14.69 17.99
N GLY A 117 -9.95 -13.40 18.19
CA GLY A 117 -10.47 -12.65 19.32
C GLY A 117 -9.36 -12.24 20.30
N PRO A 118 -9.73 -11.73 21.50
CA PRO A 118 -8.77 -11.21 22.47
C PRO A 118 -7.92 -12.30 23.14
N ARG A 119 -8.37 -13.56 23.17
CA ARG A 119 -7.61 -14.67 23.72
C ARG A 119 -6.88 -15.42 22.62
N ASP A 120 -5.69 -15.88 22.94
CA ASP A 120 -4.91 -16.78 22.10
C ASP A 120 -5.18 -18.25 22.45
N TRP A 121 -4.82 -19.15 21.55
CA TRP A 121 -4.81 -20.58 21.83
C TRP A 121 -3.68 -20.90 22.80
N ASP A 122 -4.02 -21.60 23.86
CA ASP A 122 -3.10 -21.94 24.97
C ASP A 122 -2.40 -23.32 24.82
N GLY A 123 -2.62 -23.98 23.68
CA GLY A 123 -2.09 -25.31 23.42
C GLY A 123 -2.98 -26.45 23.92
N SER A 124 -4.13 -26.16 24.53
CA SER A 124 -5.09 -27.18 24.97
C SER A 124 -5.83 -27.83 23.82
N GLU A 125 -6.34 -29.03 24.01
CA GLU A 125 -7.26 -29.66 23.07
C GLU A 125 -8.64 -28.99 23.12
N GLY A 126 -9.16 -28.71 21.94
CA GLY A 126 -10.47 -28.07 21.78
C GLY A 126 -10.37 -26.56 21.60
N THR A 127 -11.28 -26.03 20.75
CA THR A 127 -11.30 -24.62 20.35
C THR A 127 -12.64 -23.96 20.69
N TRP A 128 -13.47 -24.63 21.50
CA TRP A 128 -14.83 -24.17 21.80
C TRP A 128 -14.88 -22.73 22.32
N ASP A 129 -14.01 -22.41 23.27
CA ASP A 129 -13.95 -21.09 23.88
C ASP A 129 -13.42 -20.04 22.88
N LEU A 130 -12.53 -20.43 21.95
CA LEU A 130 -12.01 -19.55 20.91
C LEU A 130 -13.07 -19.21 19.87
N GLN A 131 -13.81 -20.20 19.40
CA GLN A 131 -14.83 -19.97 18.33
C GLN A 131 -15.99 -19.07 18.77
N HIS A 132 -16.23 -18.96 20.09
CA HIS A 132 -17.27 -18.09 20.66
C HIS A 132 -16.78 -16.68 20.99
N GLN A 133 -15.49 -16.39 20.75
CA GLN A 133 -14.97 -15.05 20.97
C GLN A 133 -15.49 -14.09 19.90
N THR A 134 -15.58 -12.86 20.31
CA THR A 134 -16.00 -11.74 19.46
C THR A 134 -15.03 -10.59 19.68
N VAL A 135 -14.55 -10.01 18.59
CA VAL A 135 -13.85 -8.72 18.61
C VAL A 135 -14.86 -7.66 18.26
N ARG A 136 -15.06 -6.69 19.14
CA ARG A 136 -15.98 -5.58 18.92
C ARG A 136 -15.26 -4.26 19.10
N PHE A 137 -15.29 -3.45 18.09
CA PHE A 137 -14.82 -2.08 18.11
C PHE A 137 -16.03 -1.14 18.16
N GLU A 138 -16.02 -0.16 19.05
CA GLU A 138 -17.09 0.81 19.20
C GLU A 138 -16.55 2.21 19.46
N GLY A 139 -17.07 3.19 18.74
CA GLY A 139 -16.70 4.60 18.90
C GLY A 139 -15.25 4.88 18.51
N VAL A 140 -14.74 4.19 17.50
CA VAL A 140 -13.38 4.35 16.97
C VAL A 140 -13.41 4.50 15.46
N SER A 141 -12.47 5.27 14.89
CA SER A 141 -12.37 5.41 13.44
C SER A 141 -11.96 4.09 12.77
N LEU A 142 -12.22 3.96 11.47
CA LEU A 142 -11.83 2.77 10.68
C LEU A 142 -10.32 2.55 10.73
N GLY A 143 -9.51 3.62 10.65
CA GLY A 143 -8.06 3.52 10.75
C GLY A 143 -7.61 3.01 12.13
N THR A 144 -8.25 3.46 13.22
CA THR A 144 -7.99 2.96 14.56
C THR A 144 -8.41 1.48 14.71
N MET A 145 -9.46 1.04 14.01
CA MET A 145 -9.83 -0.39 13.98
C MET A 145 -8.73 -1.22 13.32
N MET A 146 -8.14 -0.75 12.22
CA MET A 146 -6.99 -1.42 11.56
C MET A 146 -5.80 -1.52 12.52
N GLU A 147 -5.46 -0.44 13.22
CA GLU A 147 -4.39 -0.42 14.22
C GLU A 147 -4.63 -1.46 15.31
N LYS A 148 -5.85 -1.51 15.87
CA LYS A 148 -6.23 -2.49 16.90
C LYS A 148 -6.20 -3.94 16.39
N LEU A 149 -6.48 -4.20 15.11
CA LEU A 149 -6.29 -5.53 14.52
C LEU A 149 -4.82 -5.93 14.50
N VAL A 150 -3.92 -5.01 14.14
CA VAL A 150 -2.48 -5.26 14.19
C VAL A 150 -2.01 -5.49 15.62
N GLU A 151 -2.49 -4.70 16.59
CA GLU A 151 -2.21 -4.92 18.02
C GLU A 151 -2.64 -6.31 18.49
N LEU A 152 -3.86 -6.75 18.16
CA LEU A 152 -4.36 -8.10 18.47
C LEU A 152 -3.49 -9.18 17.84
N ALA A 153 -3.08 -9.01 16.59
CA ALA A 153 -2.19 -9.96 15.89
C ALA A 153 -0.82 -10.04 16.54
N MET A 154 -0.31 -8.92 17.09
CA MET A 154 0.99 -8.85 17.76
C MET A 154 0.96 -9.33 19.22
N ALA A 155 -0.16 -9.25 19.89
CA ALA A 155 -0.32 -9.65 21.30
C ALA A 155 -0.24 -11.15 21.52
N ARG A 156 -0.28 -11.96 20.47
CA ARG A 156 -0.24 -13.42 20.53
C ARG A 156 1.14 -13.96 20.85
N HIS A 157 1.17 -15.18 21.37
CA HIS A 157 2.44 -15.89 21.60
C HIS A 157 3.23 -15.99 20.28
N GLY A 158 4.48 -15.54 20.27
CA GLY A 158 5.29 -15.44 19.04
C GLY A 158 4.84 -14.33 18.07
N GLY A 159 3.83 -13.52 18.43
CA GLY A 159 3.25 -12.49 17.58
C GLY A 159 4.04 -11.19 17.49
N ARG A 160 5.10 -11.02 18.27
CA ARG A 160 5.90 -9.79 18.29
C ARG A 160 6.46 -9.43 16.91
N LEU A 161 6.30 -8.18 16.51
CA LEU A 161 6.91 -7.57 15.33
C LEU A 161 7.45 -6.18 15.71
N PRO A 162 8.44 -5.66 14.98
CA PRO A 162 8.93 -4.30 15.16
C PRO A 162 7.98 -3.30 14.47
N VAL A 163 6.69 -3.40 14.78
CA VAL A 163 5.65 -2.49 14.31
C VAL A 163 5.26 -1.56 15.44
N VAL A 164 5.18 -0.28 15.11
CA VAL A 164 4.77 0.79 16.01
C VAL A 164 3.70 1.64 15.37
N PHE A 165 2.98 2.41 16.17
CA PHE A 165 1.86 3.23 15.75
C PHE A 165 2.14 4.69 16.04
N ASP A 166 1.55 5.57 15.23
CA ASP A 166 1.57 7.00 15.49
C ASP A 166 0.36 7.38 16.39
N PRO A 167 0.58 7.78 17.64
CA PRO A 167 -0.51 8.12 18.53
C PRO A 167 -1.41 9.26 18.03
N ALA A 168 -0.90 10.11 17.13
CA ALA A 168 -1.64 11.22 16.56
C ALA A 168 -2.73 10.77 15.58
N LEU A 169 -2.61 9.56 15.01
CA LEU A 169 -3.61 9.01 14.09
C LEU A 169 -4.73 8.26 14.80
N ARG A 170 -4.53 7.89 16.07
CA ARG A 170 -5.50 7.13 16.84
C ARG A 170 -6.68 8.01 17.25
N GLN A 171 -7.88 7.60 16.87
CA GLN A 171 -9.13 8.32 17.16
C GLN A 171 -10.14 7.41 17.85
N GLU A 172 -10.41 7.73 19.10
CA GLU A 172 -11.35 7.05 19.99
C GLU A 172 -12.36 8.06 20.56
N GLY A 173 -13.46 7.56 21.10
CA GLY A 173 -14.52 8.42 21.67
C GLY A 173 -15.46 9.01 20.61
N LEU A 174 -15.49 8.44 19.42
CA LEU A 174 -16.42 8.79 18.35
C LEU A 174 -17.85 8.30 18.66
N PRO A 175 -18.89 8.74 17.92
CA PRO A 175 -20.23 8.20 18.04
C PRO A 175 -20.24 6.67 17.89
N ARG A 176 -21.14 5.98 18.61
CA ARG A 176 -21.28 4.51 18.52
C ARG A 176 -22.34 4.13 17.50
N ASP A 177 -22.20 4.62 16.29
CA ASP A 177 -23.04 4.31 15.15
C ASP A 177 -22.43 3.22 14.26
N ASP A 178 -23.09 2.88 13.18
CA ASP A 178 -22.66 1.83 12.25
C ASP A 178 -21.32 2.17 11.54
N SER A 179 -20.97 3.45 11.41
CA SER A 179 -19.73 3.91 10.82
C SER A 179 -18.51 3.69 11.71
N HIS A 180 -18.73 3.73 13.04
CA HIS A 180 -17.67 3.64 14.05
C HIS A 180 -17.79 2.37 14.92
N THR A 181 -18.61 1.42 14.48
CA THR A 181 -18.81 0.15 15.18
C THR A 181 -18.55 -1.01 14.20
N TRP A 182 -17.76 -1.98 14.63
CA TRP A 182 -17.54 -3.19 13.86
C TRP A 182 -17.40 -4.38 14.78
N THR A 183 -18.07 -5.47 14.40
CA THR A 183 -18.04 -6.72 15.15
C THR A 183 -17.54 -7.84 14.26
N TYR A 184 -16.55 -8.56 14.75
CA TYR A 184 -15.94 -9.68 14.13
C TYR A 184 -16.12 -10.92 14.99
N TYR A 185 -16.45 -12.05 14.38
CA TYR A 185 -16.70 -13.31 15.04
C TYR A 185 -15.63 -14.33 14.75
N ALA A 186 -15.04 -14.90 15.78
CA ALA A 186 -13.90 -15.84 15.67
C ALA A 186 -14.18 -17.10 14.84
N TYR A 187 -15.43 -17.49 14.67
CA TYR A 187 -15.77 -18.67 13.85
C TYR A 187 -15.59 -18.45 12.34
N ASN A 188 -15.37 -17.23 11.88
CA ASN A 188 -15.15 -16.91 10.46
C ASN A 188 -13.69 -17.13 10.01
N LEU A 189 -12.96 -18.08 10.56
CA LEU A 189 -11.50 -18.28 10.39
C LEU A 189 -11.02 -18.31 8.93
N SER A 190 -11.82 -18.80 8.01
CA SER A 190 -11.41 -18.94 6.60
C SER A 190 -11.25 -17.61 5.85
N ASN A 191 -11.76 -16.52 6.44
CA ASN A 191 -11.74 -15.19 5.83
C ASN A 191 -10.91 -14.16 6.61
N ASP A 192 -10.10 -14.57 7.58
CA ASP A 192 -9.75 -13.75 8.73
C ASP A 192 -8.25 -13.60 8.97
N GLY A 193 -7.48 -13.61 7.90
CA GLY A 193 -6.14 -13.02 7.95
C GLY A 193 -6.23 -11.55 8.33
N CYS A 194 -5.40 -11.10 9.27
CA CYS A 194 -5.38 -9.72 9.74
C CYS A 194 -5.28 -8.71 8.57
N GLY A 195 -4.45 -9.03 7.56
CA GLY A 195 -4.32 -8.20 6.36
C GLY A 195 -5.61 -8.09 5.57
N LYS A 196 -6.35 -9.21 5.39
CA LYS A 196 -7.64 -9.18 4.72
C LYS A 196 -8.66 -8.32 5.46
N LEU A 197 -8.70 -8.40 6.78
CA LEU A 197 -9.62 -7.57 7.58
C LEU A 197 -9.24 -6.08 7.48
N ILE A 198 -7.97 -5.75 7.37
CA ILE A 198 -7.50 -4.38 7.09
C ILE A 198 -7.97 -3.94 5.69
N ASP A 199 -7.80 -4.78 4.68
CA ASP A 199 -8.27 -4.48 3.31
C ASP A 199 -9.79 -4.32 3.26
N ASP A 200 -10.56 -5.13 4.00
CA ASP A 200 -12.01 -5.00 4.10
C ASP A 200 -12.44 -3.66 4.73
N LEU A 201 -11.67 -3.13 5.70
CA LEU A 201 -11.89 -1.80 6.27
C LEU A 201 -11.48 -0.68 5.29
N CYS A 202 -10.38 -0.85 4.57
CA CYS A 202 -9.91 0.07 3.55
C CYS A 202 -10.92 0.21 2.38
N ASN A 203 -11.53 -0.90 1.99
CA ASN A 203 -12.50 -0.93 0.88
C ASN A 203 -13.92 -0.46 1.25
N ARG A 204 -14.14 -0.01 2.48
CA ARG A 204 -15.42 0.63 2.86
C ARG A 204 -15.55 2.02 2.25
N ILE A 205 -16.77 2.53 2.21
CA ILE A 205 -17.01 3.94 1.86
C ILE A 205 -16.24 4.82 2.85
N ASN A 206 -15.41 5.73 2.35
CA ASN A 206 -14.46 6.53 3.13
C ASN A 206 -13.45 5.69 3.95
N GLY A 207 -13.18 4.46 3.50
CA GLY A 207 -12.16 3.60 4.11
C GLY A 207 -10.78 4.26 4.04
N PRO A 208 -10.01 4.21 5.14
CA PRO A 208 -8.73 4.90 5.19
C PRO A 208 -7.65 4.14 4.43
N ASP A 209 -6.79 4.89 3.76
CA ASP A 209 -5.52 4.38 3.26
C ASP A 209 -4.62 3.93 4.40
N TRP A 210 -3.74 2.96 4.13
CA TRP A 210 -2.77 2.48 5.10
C TRP A 210 -1.40 2.25 4.44
N ALA A 211 -0.32 2.35 5.24
CA ALA A 211 1.04 2.01 4.80
C ALA A 211 1.92 1.62 5.98
N PHE A 212 3.01 0.89 5.68
CA PHE A 212 4.14 0.70 6.59
C PHE A 212 5.29 1.60 6.18
N ARG A 213 5.65 2.56 7.04
CA ARG A 213 6.78 3.46 6.83
C ARG A 213 7.95 2.99 7.71
N PRO A 214 9.04 2.48 7.14
CA PRO A 214 10.18 2.07 7.93
C PRO A 214 10.89 3.26 8.56
N ARG A 215 11.40 3.10 9.78
CA ARG A 215 12.26 4.07 10.44
C ARG A 215 13.41 3.39 11.19
N LEU A 216 14.49 4.12 11.41
CA LEU A 216 15.59 3.66 12.25
C LEU A 216 15.23 3.93 13.71
N ALA A 217 15.18 2.88 14.52
CA ALA A 217 14.95 2.97 15.97
C ALA A 217 16.29 3.02 16.75
N GLY A 218 17.40 2.71 16.09
CA GLY A 218 18.75 2.80 16.62
C GLY A 218 19.78 2.96 15.51
N VAL A 219 20.84 3.71 15.82
CA VAL A 219 22.00 3.91 14.95
C VAL A 219 23.27 3.79 15.81
N LEU A 220 24.19 2.91 15.41
CA LEU A 220 25.46 2.70 16.08
C LEU A 220 26.61 3.03 15.09
N SER A 221 27.47 3.97 15.44
CA SER A 221 28.62 4.38 14.61
C SER A 221 28.24 4.77 13.15
N GLY A 222 27.05 5.38 12.97
CA GLY A 222 26.56 5.80 11.65
C GLY A 222 25.89 4.70 10.81
N GLU A 223 25.84 3.48 11.31
CA GLU A 223 25.13 2.36 10.66
C GLU A 223 23.84 2.03 11.42
N PRO A 224 22.79 1.56 10.74
CA PRO A 224 21.56 1.08 11.38
C PRO A 224 21.87 -0.04 12.38
N ASP A 225 21.29 0.04 13.58
CA ASP A 225 21.39 -0.98 14.63
C ASP A 225 20.03 -1.62 14.91
N ARG A 226 18.99 -0.82 14.87
CA ARG A 226 17.61 -1.26 15.07
C ARG A 226 16.66 -0.52 14.15
N THR A 227 15.68 -1.25 13.63
CA THR A 227 14.65 -0.70 12.75
C THR A 227 13.26 -1.12 13.19
N GLU A 228 12.28 -0.32 12.84
CA GLU A 228 10.86 -0.60 13.06
C GLU A 228 10.02 -0.08 11.89
N ALA A 229 8.82 -0.60 11.73
CA ALA A 229 7.84 -0.16 10.75
C ALA A 229 6.74 0.63 11.47
N VAL A 230 6.53 1.87 11.09
CA VAL A 230 5.39 2.66 11.57
C VAL A 230 4.18 2.31 10.72
N PHE A 231 3.14 1.76 11.32
CA PHE A 231 1.85 1.60 10.67
C PHE A 231 1.13 2.95 10.68
N VAL A 232 0.86 3.49 9.51
CA VAL A 232 0.15 4.76 9.33
C VAL A 232 -1.13 4.53 8.55
N HIS A 233 -2.15 5.35 8.82
CA HIS A 233 -3.46 5.24 8.18
C HIS A 233 -4.15 6.59 8.10
N GLY A 234 -5.20 6.67 7.27
CA GLY A 234 -6.10 7.81 7.21
C GLY A 234 -6.90 7.98 8.50
N VAL A 235 -7.45 9.17 8.70
CA VAL A 235 -8.23 9.54 9.88
C VAL A 235 -9.68 9.84 9.50
N GLU A 236 -10.55 9.94 10.50
CA GLU A 236 -11.95 10.28 10.26
C GLU A 236 -12.11 11.60 9.50
N GLY A 237 -12.91 11.56 8.42
CA GLY A 237 -13.07 12.70 7.51
C GLY A 237 -11.89 12.98 6.57
N GLN A 238 -10.80 12.24 6.69
CA GLN A 238 -9.64 12.30 5.78
C GLN A 238 -9.11 10.89 5.54
N PRO A 239 -9.66 10.15 4.55
CA PRO A 239 -9.24 8.77 4.29
C PRO A 239 -7.79 8.65 3.83
N GLN A 240 -7.22 9.66 3.20
CA GLN A 240 -5.79 9.69 2.84
C GLN A 240 -4.91 9.80 4.08
N ILE A 241 -3.72 9.20 4.03
CA ILE A 241 -2.74 9.29 5.12
C ILE A 241 -2.37 10.77 5.34
N PRO A 242 -2.46 11.30 6.58
CA PRO A 242 -2.05 12.66 6.88
C PRO A 242 -0.58 12.92 6.54
N GLN A 243 -0.30 14.06 5.94
CA GLN A 243 1.05 14.48 5.56
C GLN A 243 1.36 15.88 6.10
N GLU A 244 2.59 16.12 6.49
CA GLU A 244 3.03 17.43 7.02
C GLU A 244 3.19 18.49 5.93
N ARG A 245 3.56 18.06 4.73
CA ARG A 245 3.82 18.98 3.60
C ARG A 245 3.47 18.33 2.27
N THR A 246 3.02 19.14 1.32
CA THR A 246 2.84 18.74 -0.07
C THR A 246 4.04 19.18 -0.89
N VAL A 247 4.75 18.24 -1.51
CA VAL A 247 5.84 18.53 -2.43
C VAL A 247 5.32 18.91 -3.81
N VAL A 248 6.14 19.67 -4.55
CA VAL A 248 5.83 20.08 -5.91
C VAL A 248 6.81 19.44 -6.87
N TRP A 249 6.31 18.69 -7.86
CA TRP A 249 7.11 18.12 -8.92
C TRP A 249 6.82 18.84 -10.24
N ASP A 250 7.84 19.50 -10.73
CA ASP A 250 7.75 20.34 -11.94
C ASP A 250 8.28 19.58 -13.16
N ALA A 251 7.36 19.00 -13.94
CA ALA A 251 7.67 18.33 -15.19
C ALA A 251 7.79 19.30 -16.37
N THR A 252 7.60 20.61 -16.17
CA THR A 252 7.73 21.63 -17.24
C THR A 252 9.18 22.02 -17.48
N ARG A 253 10.09 21.76 -16.53
CA ARG A 253 11.49 22.20 -16.58
C ARG A 253 12.35 21.18 -17.32
N PRO A 254 12.95 21.54 -18.44
CA PRO A 254 14.01 20.75 -19.05
C PRO A 254 15.16 20.57 -18.06
N ARG A 255 15.63 19.34 -17.87
CA ARG A 255 16.67 18.97 -16.89
C ARG A 255 16.28 19.22 -15.42
N GLY A 256 14.96 19.26 -15.12
CA GLY A 256 14.46 19.22 -13.76
C GLY A 256 14.58 17.84 -13.12
N PRO A 257 14.20 17.69 -11.84
CA PRO A 257 14.22 16.40 -11.15
C PRO A 257 13.21 15.39 -11.69
N VAL A 258 12.20 15.83 -12.45
CA VAL A 258 11.25 14.98 -13.17
C VAL A 258 11.86 14.65 -14.54
N THR A 259 12.24 13.39 -14.75
CA THR A 259 12.96 12.94 -15.93
C THR A 259 12.08 12.16 -16.92
N GLY A 260 10.92 11.70 -16.50
CA GLY A 260 9.94 10.99 -17.33
C GLY A 260 8.52 11.24 -16.85
N LEU A 261 7.59 11.27 -17.80
CA LEU A 261 6.16 11.45 -17.55
C LEU A 261 5.39 10.58 -18.54
N GLU A 262 4.60 9.66 -18.04
CA GLU A 262 3.71 8.80 -18.80
C GLU A 262 2.31 8.88 -18.20
N VAL A 263 1.28 8.83 -19.03
CA VAL A 263 -0.12 8.76 -18.62
C VAL A 263 -0.78 7.54 -19.26
N ALA A 264 -1.38 6.71 -18.46
CA ALA A 264 -2.24 5.63 -18.90
C ALA A 264 -3.68 5.95 -18.53
N GLN A 265 -4.58 5.78 -19.49
CA GLN A 265 -6.02 5.93 -19.29
C GLN A 265 -6.66 4.57 -19.54
N ASP A 266 -7.24 3.99 -18.52
CA ASP A 266 -7.90 2.68 -18.59
C ASP A 266 -9.42 2.86 -18.57
N ALA A 267 -10.04 2.57 -19.69
CA ALA A 267 -11.49 2.62 -19.87
C ALA A 267 -12.19 1.26 -19.60
N SER A 268 -11.46 0.25 -19.18
CA SER A 268 -12.02 -1.11 -18.98
C SER A 268 -13.09 -1.17 -17.89
N LYS A 269 -13.07 -0.22 -16.95
CA LYS A 269 -14.04 -0.10 -15.86
C LYS A 269 -15.14 0.92 -16.13
N MET A 270 -15.24 1.45 -17.35
CA MET A 270 -16.33 2.34 -17.72
C MET A 270 -17.60 1.55 -18.03
N PHE A 271 -18.72 2.04 -17.51
CA PHE A 271 -20.05 1.47 -17.72
C PHE A 271 -21.07 2.55 -18.02
N THR A 272 -22.03 2.22 -18.88
CA THR A 272 -23.17 3.10 -19.15
C THR A 272 -24.37 2.74 -18.28
N ARG A 273 -24.43 1.50 -17.77
CA ARG A 273 -25.48 1.04 -16.84
C ARG A 273 -24.88 0.15 -15.76
N ARG A 274 -25.28 0.39 -14.53
CA ARG A 274 -24.85 -0.39 -13.36
C ARG A 274 -26.04 -0.97 -12.65
N TRP A 275 -25.98 -2.26 -12.40
CA TRP A 275 -26.92 -3.00 -11.59
C TRP A 275 -26.33 -3.26 -10.21
N ALA A 276 -27.16 -3.21 -9.18
CA ALA A 276 -26.77 -3.69 -7.85
C ALA A 276 -27.83 -4.64 -7.31
N THR A 277 -27.35 -5.66 -6.58
CA THR A 277 -28.19 -6.55 -5.80
C THR A 277 -27.87 -6.40 -4.33
N GLY A 278 -28.92 -6.38 -3.49
CA GLY A 278 -28.80 -6.31 -2.03
C GLY A 278 -29.07 -7.65 -1.37
N ASP A 279 -29.54 -7.61 -0.13
CA ASP A 279 -29.98 -8.78 0.64
C ASP A 279 -31.25 -9.41 0.04
N GLY A 280 -31.47 -10.69 0.33
CA GLY A 280 -32.62 -11.46 -0.10
C GLY A 280 -32.23 -12.78 -0.75
N GLN A 281 -33.24 -13.60 -1.07
CA GLN A 281 -33.08 -14.88 -1.76
C GLN A 281 -34.09 -14.97 -2.91
N ASP A 282 -33.65 -15.59 -4.00
CA ASP A 282 -34.48 -15.79 -5.19
C ASP A 282 -35.14 -14.49 -5.71
N ALA A 283 -36.47 -14.45 -5.75
CA ALA A 283 -37.24 -13.31 -6.25
C ALA A 283 -37.34 -12.14 -5.26
N ASP A 284 -36.96 -12.34 -4.00
CA ASP A 284 -37.00 -11.32 -2.94
C ASP A 284 -35.68 -10.54 -2.81
N VAL A 285 -34.68 -10.82 -3.68
CA VAL A 285 -33.43 -10.06 -3.72
C VAL A 285 -33.71 -8.62 -4.07
N LEU A 286 -33.20 -7.69 -3.24
CA LEU A 286 -33.24 -6.27 -3.57
C LEU A 286 -32.43 -6.01 -4.83
N MET A 287 -32.98 -5.28 -5.79
CA MET A 287 -32.29 -4.89 -7.02
C MET A 287 -32.50 -3.41 -7.31
N ASP A 288 -31.45 -2.78 -7.79
CA ASP A 288 -31.51 -1.43 -8.30
C ASP A 288 -30.62 -1.24 -9.54
N VAL A 289 -30.91 -0.23 -10.34
CA VAL A 289 -30.18 0.08 -11.56
C VAL A 289 -30.06 1.59 -11.75
N ARG A 290 -28.90 2.01 -12.25
CA ARG A 290 -28.66 3.38 -12.73
C ARG A 290 -27.98 3.37 -14.09
N GLN A 291 -28.24 4.41 -14.85
CA GLN A 291 -27.75 4.58 -16.21
C GLN A 291 -27.20 5.99 -16.41
N SER A 292 -26.10 6.12 -17.14
CA SER A 292 -25.51 7.39 -17.57
C SER A 292 -26.07 7.80 -18.92
N GLU A 293 -27.14 8.61 -18.90
CA GLU A 293 -27.78 9.10 -20.12
C GLU A 293 -26.87 9.99 -20.97
N ASP A 294 -25.97 10.71 -20.36
CA ASP A 294 -24.97 11.55 -21.02
C ASP A 294 -23.94 10.74 -21.81
N LEU A 295 -23.48 9.60 -21.29
CA LEU A 295 -22.57 8.70 -22.02
C LEU A 295 -23.27 8.06 -23.20
N LEU A 296 -24.50 7.58 -23.02
CA LEU A 296 -25.31 7.05 -24.12
C LEU A 296 -25.62 8.11 -25.17
N GLY A 297 -25.97 9.33 -24.75
CA GLY A 297 -26.19 10.48 -25.63
C GLY A 297 -24.92 10.93 -26.38
N ALA A 298 -23.74 10.65 -25.80
CA ALA A 298 -22.44 10.87 -26.46
C ALA A 298 -22.09 9.78 -27.48
N GLY A 299 -22.94 8.75 -27.63
CA GLY A 299 -22.76 7.66 -28.60
C GLY A 299 -22.00 6.45 -28.07
N MET A 300 -21.81 6.33 -26.74
CA MET A 300 -21.25 5.13 -26.15
C MET A 300 -22.29 3.98 -26.22
N PRO A 301 -21.85 2.74 -26.49
CA PRO A 301 -22.76 1.59 -26.49
C PRO A 301 -23.23 1.29 -25.05
N LEU A 302 -24.31 0.51 -24.95
CA LEU A 302 -24.74 -0.02 -23.67
C LEU A 302 -23.66 -1.01 -23.15
N MET A 303 -23.06 -0.66 -22.02
CA MET A 303 -22.11 -1.49 -21.29
C MET A 303 -22.65 -1.66 -19.87
N GLU A 304 -22.85 -2.90 -19.47
CA GLU A 304 -23.51 -3.23 -18.21
C GLU A 304 -22.55 -4.02 -17.30
N ASP A 305 -22.68 -3.79 -16.01
CA ASP A 305 -22.05 -4.61 -14.98
C ASP A 305 -22.96 -4.70 -13.75
N VAL A 306 -22.74 -5.73 -12.93
CA VAL A 306 -23.52 -5.99 -11.72
C VAL A 306 -22.62 -6.11 -10.51
N THR A 307 -23.01 -5.47 -9.40
CA THR A 307 -22.31 -5.58 -8.13
C THR A 307 -23.27 -6.06 -7.03
N SER A 308 -22.85 -7.01 -6.21
CA SER A 308 -23.66 -7.53 -5.11
C SER A 308 -23.24 -6.89 -3.78
N PHE A 309 -24.23 -6.38 -3.03
CA PHE A 309 -24.11 -5.83 -1.68
C PHE A 309 -24.98 -6.65 -0.72
N SER A 310 -24.63 -7.92 -0.50
CA SER A 310 -25.42 -8.89 0.23
C SER A 310 -25.80 -8.50 1.66
N SER A 311 -25.13 -7.52 2.26
CA SER A 311 -25.46 -6.97 3.57
C SER A 311 -26.42 -5.78 3.53
N THR A 312 -26.79 -5.29 2.34
CA THR A 312 -27.67 -4.12 2.20
C THR A 312 -29.13 -4.54 2.20
N THR A 313 -29.84 -4.20 3.27
CA THR A 313 -31.22 -4.61 3.53
C THR A 313 -32.27 -3.58 3.12
N THR A 314 -31.85 -2.37 2.70
CA THR A 314 -32.80 -1.28 2.34
C THR A 314 -32.55 -0.78 0.92
N HIS A 315 -33.62 -0.48 0.22
CA HIS A 315 -33.60 0.05 -1.15
C HIS A 315 -32.85 1.38 -1.26
N GLY A 316 -33.01 2.27 -0.27
CA GLY A 316 -32.34 3.58 -0.25
C GLY A 316 -30.81 3.47 -0.15
N ASN A 317 -30.31 2.55 0.68
CA ASN A 317 -28.88 2.31 0.79
C ASN A 317 -28.32 1.67 -0.49
N LEU A 318 -29.05 0.70 -1.07
CA LEU A 318 -28.64 0.08 -2.33
C LEU A 318 -28.56 1.11 -3.45
N LEU A 319 -29.53 2.01 -3.50
CA LEU A 319 -29.57 3.10 -4.49
C LEU A 319 -28.34 4.02 -4.37
N SER A 320 -27.97 4.40 -3.14
CA SER A 320 -26.78 5.22 -2.89
C SER A 320 -25.49 4.52 -3.36
N HIS A 321 -25.40 3.21 -3.17
CA HIS A 321 -24.28 2.41 -3.68
C HIS A 321 -24.22 2.41 -5.22
N VAL A 322 -25.37 2.24 -5.88
CA VAL A 322 -25.42 2.25 -7.35
C VAL A 322 -25.07 3.63 -7.91
N ASP A 323 -25.55 4.71 -7.29
CA ASP A 323 -25.23 6.07 -7.69
C ASP A 323 -23.72 6.34 -7.61
N ALA A 324 -23.05 5.88 -6.55
CA ALA A 324 -21.60 5.96 -6.41
C ALA A 324 -20.86 5.16 -7.49
N LEU A 325 -21.28 3.92 -7.76
CA LEU A 325 -20.69 3.07 -8.79
C LEU A 325 -20.84 3.68 -10.20
N VAL A 326 -21.98 4.28 -10.51
CA VAL A 326 -22.19 4.94 -11.80
C VAL A 326 -21.31 6.19 -11.91
N ALA A 327 -21.18 6.97 -10.86
CA ALA A 327 -20.30 8.13 -10.85
C ALA A 327 -18.83 7.72 -11.08
N GLU A 328 -18.36 6.65 -10.44
CA GLU A 328 -17.02 6.08 -10.65
C GLU A 328 -16.81 5.57 -12.08
N GLY A 329 -17.80 4.86 -12.64
CA GLY A 329 -17.72 4.23 -13.97
C GLY A 329 -17.91 5.21 -15.16
N ARG A 330 -18.12 6.50 -14.92
CA ARG A 330 -18.36 7.50 -15.99
C ARG A 330 -17.09 7.96 -16.70
N THR A 331 -15.93 7.84 -16.03
CA THR A 331 -14.65 8.32 -16.57
C THR A 331 -13.62 7.20 -16.56
N PRO A 332 -12.69 7.18 -17.52
CA PRO A 332 -11.57 6.25 -17.47
C PRO A 332 -10.71 6.53 -16.23
N THR A 333 -10.18 5.46 -15.64
CA THR A 333 -9.18 5.59 -14.58
C THR A 333 -7.89 6.14 -15.17
N VAL A 334 -7.43 7.27 -14.66
CA VAL A 334 -6.19 7.92 -15.12
C VAL A 334 -5.07 7.58 -14.15
N GLN A 335 -4.03 6.93 -14.66
CA GLN A 335 -2.82 6.62 -13.90
C GLN A 335 -1.64 7.40 -14.49
N TRP A 336 -1.01 8.19 -13.64
CA TRP A 336 0.23 8.89 -13.95
C TRP A 336 1.43 8.06 -13.51
N THR A 337 2.44 7.97 -14.37
CA THR A 337 3.74 7.40 -14.00
C THR A 337 4.78 8.49 -14.22
N VAL A 338 5.42 8.88 -13.13
CA VAL A 338 6.46 9.90 -13.14
C VAL A 338 7.79 9.26 -12.76
N THR A 339 8.84 9.55 -13.51
CA THR A 339 10.19 9.17 -13.12
C THR A 339 10.87 10.39 -12.54
N VAL A 340 11.33 10.29 -11.30
CA VAL A 340 12.02 11.36 -10.58
C VAL A 340 13.45 10.95 -10.25
N ASP A 341 14.32 11.95 -10.11
CA ASP A 341 15.66 11.76 -9.54
C ASP A 341 15.55 11.71 -8.00
N GLY A 342 15.67 10.51 -7.43
CA GLY A 342 15.55 10.25 -6.00
C GLY A 342 16.65 10.91 -5.14
N ALA A 343 17.70 11.44 -5.74
CA ALA A 343 18.71 12.24 -5.04
C ALA A 343 18.36 13.74 -4.97
N ALA A 344 17.43 14.19 -5.84
CA ALA A 344 17.09 15.61 -5.90
C ALA A 344 16.20 16.04 -4.71
N PRO A 345 16.41 17.25 -4.15
CA PRO A 345 15.55 17.79 -3.11
C PRO A 345 14.07 17.84 -3.55
N GLY A 346 13.17 17.40 -2.67
CA GLY A 346 11.73 17.27 -2.97
C GLY A 346 11.34 15.98 -3.67
N CYS A 347 12.32 15.16 -4.12
CA CYS A 347 12.06 13.89 -4.83
C CYS A 347 12.58 12.66 -4.07
N ARG A 348 13.12 12.82 -2.88
CA ARG A 348 13.77 11.75 -2.10
C ARG A 348 12.73 10.84 -1.45
N PRO A 349 12.67 9.54 -1.83
CA PRO A 349 11.76 8.59 -1.19
C PRO A 349 12.12 8.39 0.29
N GLY A 350 11.12 8.30 1.14
CA GLY A 350 11.32 8.11 2.58
C GLY A 350 11.74 9.36 3.36
N VAL A 351 11.82 10.51 2.69
CA VAL A 351 12.24 11.81 3.28
C VAL A 351 11.28 12.92 2.89
N ASP A 352 11.18 13.17 1.58
CA ASP A 352 10.36 14.26 1.08
C ASP A 352 8.92 13.79 0.86
N TRP A 353 8.74 12.52 0.61
CA TRP A 353 7.44 11.90 0.34
C TRP A 353 7.45 10.38 0.57
N TRP A 354 6.26 9.83 0.72
CA TRP A 354 5.97 8.40 0.84
C TRP A 354 4.80 8.01 -0.06
N PRO A 355 4.62 6.72 -0.41
CA PRO A 355 3.33 6.24 -0.88
C PRO A 355 2.21 6.61 0.09
N GLY A 356 1.09 7.12 -0.47
CA GLY A 356 -0.02 7.71 0.27
C GLY A 356 0.05 9.24 0.41
N ASP A 357 1.20 9.86 0.14
CA ASP A 357 1.32 11.32 0.16
C ASP A 357 0.77 11.93 -1.14
N ARG A 358 0.26 13.16 -1.01
CA ARG A 358 -0.20 13.98 -2.14
C ARG A 358 0.94 14.85 -2.65
N VAL A 359 1.03 14.95 -3.96
CA VAL A 359 2.04 15.72 -4.68
C VAL A 359 1.34 16.68 -5.66
N ARG A 360 1.82 17.92 -5.74
CA ARG A 360 1.42 18.86 -6.77
C ARG A 360 2.29 18.64 -8.00
N LEU A 361 1.70 18.13 -9.08
CA LEU A 361 2.38 17.85 -10.33
C LEU A 361 2.12 18.96 -11.33
N LEU A 362 3.18 19.66 -11.74
CA LEU A 362 3.12 20.65 -12.80
C LEU A 362 3.39 19.98 -14.14
N LEU A 363 2.39 19.95 -15.00
CA LEU A 363 2.43 19.30 -16.31
C LEU A 363 2.76 20.29 -17.42
N PRO A 364 3.61 19.92 -18.38
CA PRO A 364 3.85 20.73 -19.56
C PRO A 364 2.59 20.77 -20.45
N PRO A 365 2.44 21.80 -21.29
CA PRO A 365 1.41 21.86 -22.32
C PRO A 365 1.70 20.80 -23.39
N SER A 366 1.29 19.56 -23.15
CA SER A 366 1.56 18.40 -24.01
C SER A 366 0.38 17.43 -24.03
N ARG A 367 0.41 16.44 -24.92
CA ARG A 367 -0.60 15.38 -24.98
C ARG A 367 -0.75 14.63 -23.67
N ALA A 368 0.32 14.45 -22.93
CA ALA A 368 0.29 13.84 -21.59
C ALA A 368 -0.56 14.64 -20.59
N GLY A 369 -0.70 15.97 -20.78
CA GLY A 369 -1.58 16.83 -19.97
C GLY A 369 -3.05 16.86 -20.43
N ALA A 370 -3.38 16.21 -21.55
CA ALA A 370 -4.75 16.11 -22.05
C ALA A 370 -5.46 14.93 -21.37
N VAL A 371 -6.02 15.17 -20.20
CA VAL A 371 -6.86 14.21 -19.49
C VAL A 371 -8.31 14.41 -19.94
N TRP A 372 -9.04 13.29 -20.12
CA TRP A 372 -10.49 13.32 -20.31
C TRP A 372 -11.13 14.03 -19.11
N SER A 373 -11.95 15.04 -19.37
CA SER A 373 -12.81 15.65 -18.36
C SER A 373 -14.26 15.56 -18.81
N GLU A 374 -15.19 15.40 -17.87
CA GLU A 374 -16.64 15.33 -18.13
C GLU A 374 -17.16 16.49 -18.99
N GLN A 375 -16.53 17.65 -18.90
CA GLN A 375 -16.91 18.86 -19.62
C GLN A 375 -16.18 19.03 -20.95
N ALA A 376 -15.16 18.23 -21.19
CA ALA A 376 -14.33 18.36 -22.36
C ALA A 376 -14.49 17.16 -23.28
N ARG A 377 -15.39 17.24 -24.19
CA ARG A 377 -15.13 16.67 -25.50
C ARG A 377 -13.70 17.01 -25.87
N TRP A 378 -12.85 16.01 -25.98
CA TRP A 378 -11.43 16.11 -26.37
C TRP A 378 -10.92 17.54 -26.55
N ARG A 379 -10.29 18.12 -25.55
CA ARG A 379 -9.59 19.39 -25.74
C ARG A 379 -8.19 19.09 -26.26
N PRO A 380 -7.82 19.64 -27.39
CA PRO A 380 -6.43 19.62 -27.82
C PRO A 380 -5.63 20.39 -26.77
N TYR A 381 -4.56 19.79 -26.28
CA TYR A 381 -3.51 20.32 -25.39
C TYR A 381 -3.88 21.56 -24.56
N PRO A 382 -3.75 21.57 -23.24
CA PRO A 382 -3.79 22.83 -22.52
C PRO A 382 -2.72 23.75 -23.09
N ALA A 383 -3.14 24.96 -23.50
CA ALA A 383 -2.21 25.98 -24.01
C ALA A 383 -1.24 26.50 -22.92
N GLN A 384 -1.49 26.15 -21.66
CA GLN A 384 -0.71 26.54 -20.49
C GLN A 384 -0.38 25.32 -19.62
N PRO A 385 0.70 25.36 -18.84
CA PRO A 385 0.99 24.34 -17.84
C PRO A 385 -0.22 24.09 -16.93
N ARG A 386 -0.51 22.83 -16.66
CA ARG A 386 -1.58 22.43 -15.74
C ARG A 386 -0.98 21.94 -14.44
N GLU A 387 -1.59 22.31 -13.34
CA GLU A 387 -1.29 21.76 -12.03
C GLU A 387 -2.34 20.70 -11.66
N LEU A 388 -1.87 19.56 -11.20
CA LEU A 388 -2.69 18.47 -10.67
C LEU A 388 -2.29 18.19 -9.22
N LEU A 389 -3.27 17.92 -8.38
CA LEU A 389 -3.04 17.27 -7.10
C LEU A 389 -3.19 15.75 -7.33
N VAL A 390 -2.15 15.00 -7.03
CA VAL A 390 -2.10 13.55 -7.25
C VAL A 390 -1.64 12.83 -5.99
N THR A 391 -2.20 11.66 -5.74
CA THR A 391 -1.77 10.78 -4.65
C THR A 391 -0.74 9.77 -5.17
N VAL A 392 0.35 9.58 -4.45
CA VAL A 392 1.39 8.59 -4.74
C VAL A 392 0.86 7.21 -4.36
N MET A 393 0.61 6.36 -5.35
CA MET A 393 0.12 5.00 -5.15
C MET A 393 1.25 4.00 -4.89
N SER A 394 2.33 4.11 -5.65
CA SER A 394 3.51 3.27 -5.45
C SER A 394 4.79 3.93 -5.95
N ALA A 395 5.91 3.47 -5.40
CA ALA A 395 7.25 3.87 -5.77
C ALA A 395 8.10 2.65 -6.08
N ASP A 396 8.62 2.57 -7.31
CA ASP A 396 9.53 1.54 -7.76
C ASP A 396 10.95 2.11 -7.82
N CYS A 397 11.84 1.62 -6.94
CA CYS A 397 13.23 2.02 -6.88
C CYS A 397 14.13 0.89 -7.40
N ASP A 398 15.03 1.22 -8.32
CA ASP A 398 16.13 0.36 -8.73
C ASP A 398 17.36 0.70 -7.88
N LEU A 399 17.88 -0.27 -7.15
CA LEU A 399 19.02 -0.07 -6.23
C LEU A 399 20.35 0.20 -6.94
N GLY A 400 20.36 0.17 -8.26
CA GLY A 400 21.50 0.57 -9.10
C GLY A 400 21.39 1.96 -9.69
N SER A 401 20.30 2.69 -9.42
CA SER A 401 19.96 3.97 -10.05
C SER A 401 19.37 4.95 -9.03
N GLU A 402 19.45 6.24 -9.33
CA GLU A 402 18.71 7.29 -8.61
C GLU A 402 17.31 7.53 -9.20
N ALA A 403 17.00 6.91 -10.34
CA ALA A 403 15.69 7.04 -10.96
C ALA A 403 14.64 6.25 -10.19
N VAL A 404 13.62 6.94 -9.69
CA VAL A 404 12.48 6.36 -9.00
C VAL A 404 11.25 6.50 -9.88
N LYS A 405 10.60 5.38 -10.22
CA LYS A 405 9.31 5.38 -10.94
C LYS A 405 8.17 5.43 -9.93
N VAL A 406 7.33 6.44 -10.06
CA VAL A 406 6.24 6.71 -9.14
C VAL A 406 4.92 6.63 -9.89
N LYS A 407 4.05 5.72 -9.46
CA LYS A 407 2.67 5.63 -9.96
C LYS A 407 1.79 6.50 -9.09
N MET A 408 0.95 7.30 -9.72
CA MET A 408 0.10 8.27 -9.05
C MET A 408 -1.31 8.24 -9.63
N GLN A 409 -2.26 8.61 -8.82
CA GLN A 409 -3.66 8.77 -9.21
C GLN A 409 -4.10 10.21 -8.94
N GLU A 410 -4.92 10.77 -9.83
CA GLU A 410 -5.51 12.10 -9.63
C GLU A 410 -6.44 12.06 -8.40
N ASP A 411 -6.27 13.03 -7.51
CA ASP A 411 -7.15 13.20 -6.36
C ASP A 411 -8.42 13.92 -6.83
N HIS A 412 -9.55 13.23 -6.79
CA HIS A 412 -10.87 13.74 -7.17
C HIS A 412 -11.64 14.31 -5.97
N SER A 413 -10.96 14.64 -4.86
CA SER A 413 -11.58 15.22 -3.66
C SER A 413 -12.14 16.62 -3.87
#